data_f70723c5ca6deca369da30d00c8cf2a9
#
_entry.id   f70723c5ca6deca369da30d00c8cf2a9
#
_cell.length_a   1.000
_cell.length_b   1.000
_cell.length_c   1.000
_cell.angle_alpha   90.00
_cell.angle_beta   90.00
_cell.angle_gamma   90.00
#
_symmetry.space_group_name_H-M   'P 1'
#
loop_
_entity.id
_entity.type
_entity.pdbx_description
1 polymer ?
#
loop_
_entity_poly.entity_id
_entity_poly.type
_entity_poly.pdbx_seq_one_letter_code
_entity_poly.pdbx_strand_id
1 'polypeptide(L)'
;MELEELIENTLRRKHLEEMMNRPEKEHTPLEGMDNEQIKRFALFLFEENQSKSKQLDEMIARLDEIGKDLKESNKKIDSLTNALLKANSKAEKVVLEYKLRNKEYKALEKKYNALIERLSLMNNQTYASSKSLKGIDRKKVVKGKHDDKDDFDGTPTAPAGEVPQSDSAASCDAQDTPATPHSKERPYRKGMRYNKNCVGTPIIHRSDYTMLPEGSVVISSSYRKIRNIVSHIEEHHFEVLKVKHADSRIESMFLPMKDDARADIYNEIVPGTSITANMLSYLMFNRFQMSTPAYREAKNRLSDMDWNTSVQNLLNWADKGAMQLNKLIPALKKIALQDGANVNVDETWLRYHAYNKKRKTYMWCLVNRKARIVIFFYEDTTDDEGLQKHGGRSRNVLKEFLGDAKIKSLQSDGYNVYMYLDNELMDIDHLCCLAHARAKFKYAFDQGSSQARIFLELIAKLYGMEDTYRREKFTADEIYRRRNSKETTEIIDKIRTELYDLLANPDESRSELMSKALNYLKNFWNQIFAYRNDGEYSIDNMAAERAIRPITVQRKNSLFFGSVKGIQNSAIYNTFIETCKQAGVSFRDYFCKLLRELKKGRTDYENLLPMTICK
;
A
#
# COMPACT_ATOMS: atom_id res chain seq x y z
N MET A 1 -34.55 26.97 -24.03
CA MET A 1 -34.87 27.54 -25.36
C MET A 1 -33.64 27.51 -26.27
N GLU A 2 -32.53 28.20 -25.98
CA GLU A 2 -31.37 28.24 -26.91
C GLU A 2 -30.67 26.88 -27.15
N LEU A 3 -30.63 25.98 -26.15
CA LEU A 3 -29.97 24.69 -26.28
C LEU A 3 -30.82 23.65 -27.04
N GLU A 4 -32.14 23.71 -26.89
CA GLU A 4 -33.08 22.84 -27.57
C GLU A 4 -33.13 23.19 -29.08
N GLU A 5 -33.12 24.49 -29.38
CA GLU A 5 -33.08 24.99 -30.76
C GLU A 5 -31.76 24.67 -31.48
N LEU A 6 -30.65 24.68 -30.74
CA LEU A 6 -29.32 24.31 -31.27
C LEU A 6 -29.23 22.80 -31.56
N ILE A 7 -29.81 21.96 -30.70
CA ILE A 7 -29.86 20.50 -30.89
C ILE A 7 -30.77 20.15 -32.08
N GLU A 8 -31.93 20.78 -32.20
CA GLU A 8 -32.85 20.55 -33.28
C GLU A 8 -32.29 20.98 -34.64
N ASN A 9 -31.60 22.13 -34.69
CA ASN A 9 -30.90 22.60 -35.88
C ASN A 9 -29.71 21.71 -36.28
N THR A 10 -28.98 21.14 -35.29
CA THR A 10 -27.86 20.25 -35.56
C THR A 10 -28.34 18.90 -36.06
N LEU A 11 -29.43 18.37 -35.55
CA LEU A 11 -30.04 17.14 -36.02
C LEU A 11 -30.65 17.28 -37.43
N ARG A 12 -31.32 18.40 -37.72
CA ARG A 12 -31.82 18.71 -39.06
C ARG A 12 -30.70 18.85 -40.09
N ARG A 13 -29.56 19.46 -39.72
CA ARG A 13 -28.41 19.59 -40.59
C ARG A 13 -27.75 18.24 -40.90
N LYS A 14 -27.56 17.39 -39.89
CA LYS A 14 -27.06 16.02 -40.10
C LYS A 14 -27.97 15.19 -41.00
N HIS A 15 -29.27 15.29 -40.79
CA HIS A 15 -30.24 14.53 -41.60
C HIS A 15 -30.29 15.00 -43.06
N LEU A 16 -30.13 16.31 -43.29
CA LEU A 16 -29.98 16.87 -44.64
C LEU A 16 -28.67 16.46 -45.32
N GLU A 17 -27.56 16.45 -44.59
CA GLU A 17 -26.25 15.96 -45.10
C GLU A 17 -26.29 14.47 -45.44
N GLU A 18 -26.97 13.64 -44.64
CA GLU A 18 -27.16 12.21 -44.90
C GLU A 18 -28.09 11.98 -46.12
N MET A 19 -29.09 12.82 -46.36
CA MET A 19 -29.94 12.75 -47.53
C MET A 19 -29.23 13.23 -48.80
N MET A 20 -28.34 14.21 -48.73
CA MET A 20 -27.60 14.73 -49.89
C MET A 20 -26.42 13.84 -50.31
N ASN A 21 -25.92 12.98 -49.44
CA ASN A 21 -24.81 12.07 -49.71
C ASN A 21 -25.22 10.64 -50.07
N ARG A 22 -26.49 10.39 -50.37
CA ARG A 22 -26.91 9.08 -50.92
C ARG A 22 -26.47 8.96 -52.38
N PRO A 23 -25.73 7.91 -52.79
CA PRO A 23 -25.38 7.71 -54.17
C PRO A 23 -26.68 7.41 -54.98
N GLU A 24 -26.91 8.22 -56.02
CA GLU A 24 -27.94 7.94 -57.06
C GLU A 24 -27.58 6.65 -57.78
N LYS A 25 -28.04 5.51 -57.30
CA LYS A 25 -28.24 4.24 -58.03
C LYS A 25 -28.58 3.11 -57.03
N GLU A 26 -29.73 3.16 -56.44
CA GLU A 26 -30.36 1.92 -55.99
C GLU A 26 -31.47 1.58 -57.00
N HIS A 27 -31.32 0.42 -57.66
CA HIS A 27 -32.38 -0.20 -58.42
C HIS A 27 -33.66 -0.20 -57.60
N THR A 28 -34.75 0.33 -58.13
CA THR A 28 -36.05 0.28 -57.46
C THR A 28 -36.39 -1.17 -57.19
N PRO A 29 -36.73 -1.60 -55.99
CA PRO A 29 -37.01 -3.00 -55.66
C PRO A 29 -38.20 -3.59 -56.42
N LEU A 30 -38.80 -2.83 -57.29
CA LEU A 30 -40.04 -3.15 -58.03
C LEU A 30 -39.80 -3.56 -59.48
N GLU A 31 -38.56 -3.42 -60.02
CA GLU A 31 -38.27 -3.87 -61.41
C GLU A 31 -38.26 -5.39 -61.47
N GLY A 32 -39.24 -5.93 -62.22
CA GLY A 32 -39.40 -7.38 -62.51
C GLY A 32 -40.43 -8.09 -61.61
N MET A 33 -41.14 -7.37 -60.73
CA MET A 33 -42.23 -7.93 -59.92
C MET A 33 -43.58 -7.86 -60.66
N ASP A 34 -44.40 -8.92 -60.52
CA ASP A 34 -45.79 -8.92 -60.97
C ASP A 34 -46.71 -8.13 -60.00
N ASN A 35 -47.94 -7.81 -60.42
CA ASN A 35 -48.91 -7.03 -59.64
C ASN A 35 -49.25 -7.65 -58.27
N GLU A 36 -49.18 -8.97 -58.13
CA GLU A 36 -49.43 -9.68 -56.86
C GLU A 36 -48.18 -9.56 -55.91
N GLN A 37 -47.02 -9.65 -56.49
CA GLN A 37 -45.76 -9.46 -55.72
C GLN A 37 -45.59 -8.02 -55.22
N ILE A 38 -45.95 -7.04 -56.05
CA ILE A 38 -45.96 -5.62 -55.65
C ILE A 38 -46.97 -5.37 -54.54
N LYS A 39 -48.15 -5.96 -54.56
CA LYS A 39 -49.13 -5.85 -53.48
C LYS A 39 -48.62 -6.46 -52.18
N ARG A 40 -47.99 -7.63 -52.20
CA ARG A 40 -47.43 -8.28 -51.05
C ARG A 40 -46.28 -7.47 -50.47
N PHE A 41 -45.44 -6.90 -51.29
CA PHE A 41 -44.33 -6.03 -50.86
C PHE A 41 -44.83 -4.71 -50.22
N ALA A 42 -45.88 -4.12 -50.85
CA ALA A 42 -46.51 -2.92 -50.24
C ALA A 42 -47.17 -3.22 -48.90
N LEU A 43 -47.80 -4.37 -48.72
CA LEU A 43 -48.35 -4.81 -47.45
C LEU A 43 -47.23 -5.03 -46.38
N PHE A 44 -46.16 -5.67 -46.74
CA PHE A 44 -45.01 -5.86 -45.90
C PHE A 44 -44.40 -4.53 -45.43
N LEU A 45 -44.20 -3.58 -46.33
CA LEU A 45 -43.70 -2.24 -45.98
C LEU A 45 -44.67 -1.47 -45.08
N PHE A 46 -45.99 -1.66 -45.30
CA PHE A 46 -46.99 -1.05 -44.44
C PHE A 46 -46.96 -1.62 -43.01
N GLU A 47 -46.85 -2.93 -42.87
CA GLU A 47 -46.72 -3.61 -41.57
C GLU A 47 -45.40 -3.23 -40.88
N GLU A 48 -44.29 -3.15 -41.61
CA GLU A 48 -43.00 -2.72 -41.07
C GLU A 48 -43.03 -1.27 -40.60
N ASN A 49 -43.68 -0.37 -41.36
CA ASN A 49 -43.85 1.03 -40.93
C ASN A 49 -44.77 1.16 -39.72
N GLN A 50 -45.83 0.38 -39.60
CA GLN A 50 -46.66 0.34 -38.40
C GLN A 50 -45.86 -0.13 -37.18
N SER A 51 -45.02 -1.17 -37.32
CA SER A 51 -44.15 -1.67 -36.25
C SER A 51 -43.13 -0.62 -35.82
N LYS A 52 -42.49 0.07 -36.79
CA LYS A 52 -41.54 1.16 -36.52
C LYS A 52 -42.22 2.35 -35.85
N SER A 53 -43.44 2.72 -36.25
CA SER A 53 -44.21 3.77 -35.60
C SER A 53 -44.49 3.45 -34.13
N LYS A 54 -44.90 2.21 -33.84
CA LYS A 54 -45.14 1.77 -32.45
C LYS A 54 -43.86 1.80 -31.59
N GLN A 55 -42.73 1.36 -32.17
CA GLN A 55 -41.43 1.46 -31.46
C GLN A 55 -41.02 2.89 -31.20
N LEU A 56 -41.31 3.82 -32.11
CA LEU A 56 -41.05 5.23 -31.95
C LEU A 56 -41.86 5.84 -30.79
N ASP A 57 -43.17 5.49 -30.74
CA ASP A 57 -44.05 5.95 -29.65
C ASP A 57 -43.60 5.43 -28.29
N GLU A 58 -43.15 4.17 -28.20
CA GLU A 58 -42.57 3.60 -26.98
C GLU A 58 -41.26 4.29 -26.58
N MET A 59 -40.41 4.67 -27.53
CA MET A 59 -39.21 5.44 -27.28
C MET A 59 -39.51 6.86 -26.79
N ILE A 60 -40.49 7.53 -27.36
CA ILE A 60 -40.93 8.86 -26.91
C ILE A 60 -41.42 8.81 -25.47
N ALA A 61 -42.28 7.81 -25.15
CA ALA A 61 -42.74 7.63 -23.77
C ALA A 61 -41.61 7.42 -22.76
N ARG A 62 -40.60 6.65 -23.12
CA ARG A 62 -39.40 6.46 -22.27
C ARG A 62 -38.56 7.75 -22.10
N LEU A 63 -38.45 8.54 -23.17
CA LEU A 63 -37.75 9.84 -23.08
C LEU A 63 -38.48 10.82 -22.16
N ASP A 64 -39.82 10.83 -22.16
CA ASP A 64 -40.62 11.64 -21.26
C ASP A 64 -40.45 11.22 -19.79
N GLU A 65 -40.36 9.91 -19.51
CA GLU A 65 -40.09 9.38 -18.18
C GLU A 65 -38.71 9.79 -17.70
N ILE A 66 -37.66 9.61 -18.53
CA ILE A 66 -36.30 10.06 -18.24
C ILE A 66 -36.26 11.58 -18.00
N GLY A 67 -37.02 12.36 -18.75
CA GLY A 67 -37.14 13.81 -18.57
C GLY A 67 -37.72 14.19 -17.21
N LYS A 68 -38.71 13.44 -16.69
CA LYS A 68 -39.25 13.62 -15.35
C LYS A 68 -38.24 13.30 -14.26
N ASP A 69 -37.54 12.16 -14.38
CA ASP A 69 -36.50 11.72 -13.43
C ASP A 69 -35.34 12.71 -13.38
N LEU A 70 -34.95 13.27 -14.52
CA LEU A 70 -33.92 14.30 -14.60
C LEU A 70 -34.33 15.58 -13.88
N LYS A 71 -35.59 16.03 -14.02
CA LYS A 71 -36.11 17.19 -13.30
C LYS A 71 -36.13 16.96 -11.78
N GLU A 72 -36.50 15.77 -11.34
CA GLU A 72 -36.47 15.42 -9.91
C GLU A 72 -35.03 15.35 -9.36
N SER A 73 -34.11 14.78 -10.11
CA SER A 73 -32.71 14.71 -9.77
C SER A 73 -32.07 16.10 -9.66
N ASN A 74 -32.38 17.01 -10.58
CA ASN A 74 -31.91 18.39 -10.52
C ASN A 74 -32.43 19.13 -9.27
N LYS A 75 -33.72 18.94 -8.88
CA LYS A 75 -34.21 19.47 -7.62
C LYS A 75 -33.46 18.97 -6.39
N LYS A 76 -33.07 17.66 -6.39
CA LYS A 76 -32.26 17.08 -5.31
C LYS A 76 -30.85 17.70 -5.29
N ILE A 77 -30.23 17.90 -6.45
CA ILE A 77 -28.93 18.57 -6.58
C ILE A 77 -28.97 19.98 -6.03
N ASP A 78 -29.99 20.77 -6.37
CA ASP A 78 -30.15 22.15 -5.85
C ASP A 78 -30.31 22.18 -4.33
N SER A 79 -31.09 21.25 -3.76
CA SER A 79 -31.27 21.14 -2.32
C SER A 79 -29.95 20.77 -1.60
N LEU A 80 -29.18 19.82 -2.16
CA LEU A 80 -27.88 19.42 -1.63
C LEU A 80 -26.85 20.54 -1.76
N THR A 81 -26.84 21.27 -2.85
CA THR A 81 -25.95 22.42 -3.06
C THR A 81 -26.23 23.52 -2.02
N ASN A 82 -27.47 23.81 -1.75
CA ASN A 82 -27.85 24.76 -0.71
C ASN A 82 -27.49 24.30 0.71
N ALA A 83 -27.62 23.00 0.99
CA ALA A 83 -27.16 22.40 2.25
C ALA A 83 -25.65 22.49 2.41
N LEU A 84 -24.88 22.22 1.34
CA LEU A 84 -23.43 22.33 1.30
C LEU A 84 -22.94 23.77 1.54
N LEU A 85 -23.58 24.76 0.91
CA LEU A 85 -23.26 26.17 1.13
C LEU A 85 -23.47 26.58 2.59
N LYS A 86 -24.57 26.12 3.23
CA LYS A 86 -24.82 26.37 4.66
C LYS A 86 -23.78 25.66 5.55
N ALA A 87 -23.37 24.45 5.21
CA ALA A 87 -22.35 23.72 5.95
C ALA A 87 -20.96 24.40 5.84
N ASN A 88 -20.57 24.84 4.64
CA ASN A 88 -19.32 25.57 4.42
C ASN A 88 -19.28 26.89 5.21
N SER A 89 -20.36 27.65 5.23
CA SER A 89 -20.45 28.88 6.03
C SER A 89 -20.31 28.63 7.55
N LYS A 90 -20.86 27.50 8.05
CA LYS A 90 -20.61 27.07 9.43
C LYS A 90 -19.17 26.69 9.70
N ALA A 91 -18.54 25.94 8.76
CA ALA A 91 -17.15 25.53 8.86
C ALA A 91 -16.19 26.73 8.88
N GLU A 92 -16.43 27.75 8.04
CA GLU A 92 -15.64 28.99 8.03
C GLU A 92 -15.70 29.73 9.37
N LYS A 93 -16.89 29.79 10.00
CA LYS A 93 -17.04 30.39 11.35
C LYS A 93 -16.22 29.64 12.39
N VAL A 94 -16.24 28.30 12.37
CA VAL A 94 -15.46 27.46 13.30
C VAL A 94 -13.96 27.64 13.08
N VAL A 95 -13.51 27.74 11.84
CA VAL A 95 -12.10 27.99 11.49
C VAL A 95 -11.65 29.37 11.99
N LEU A 96 -12.49 30.39 11.87
CA LEU A 96 -12.18 31.72 12.36
C LEU A 96 -12.09 31.74 13.91
N GLU A 97 -12.99 31.07 14.59
CA GLU A 97 -13.01 30.94 16.05
C GLU A 97 -11.75 30.15 16.54
N TYR A 98 -11.36 29.09 15.85
CA TYR A 98 -10.14 28.35 16.10
C TYR A 98 -8.88 29.22 15.91
N LYS A 99 -8.83 30.05 14.87
CA LYS A 99 -7.71 30.99 14.65
C LYS A 99 -7.60 32.01 15.77
N LEU A 100 -8.72 32.52 16.27
CA LEU A 100 -8.75 33.44 17.41
C LEU A 100 -8.24 32.77 18.69
N ARG A 101 -8.75 31.59 19.04
CA ARG A 101 -8.31 30.82 20.22
C ARG A 101 -6.82 30.44 20.13
N ASN A 102 -6.33 30.11 18.95
CA ASN A 102 -4.91 29.80 18.75
C ASN A 102 -4.00 31.03 18.95
N LYS A 103 -4.50 32.21 18.61
CA LYS A 103 -3.79 33.48 18.87
C LYS A 103 -3.73 33.78 20.38
N GLU A 104 -4.82 33.54 21.09
CA GLU A 104 -4.89 33.68 22.57
C GLU A 104 -3.99 32.66 23.27
N TYR A 105 -3.99 31.41 22.81
CA TYR A 105 -3.11 30.36 23.33
C TYR A 105 -1.62 30.72 23.15
N LYS A 106 -1.22 31.22 21.99
CA LYS A 106 0.16 31.67 21.75
C LYS A 106 0.54 32.86 22.62
N ALA A 107 -0.39 33.75 22.92
CA ALA A 107 -0.15 34.88 23.81
C ALA A 107 0.01 34.41 25.28
N LEU A 108 -0.78 33.40 25.69
CA LEU A 108 -0.69 32.77 27.01
C LEU A 108 0.62 32.00 27.16
N GLU A 109 1.02 31.23 26.17
CA GLU A 109 2.30 30.50 26.11
C GLU A 109 3.52 31.44 26.22
N LYS A 110 3.45 32.61 25.57
CA LYS A 110 4.48 33.65 25.69
C LYS A 110 4.56 34.21 27.12
N LYS A 111 3.41 34.43 27.77
CA LYS A 111 3.34 34.87 29.18
C LYS A 111 3.88 33.80 30.13
N TYR A 112 3.53 32.54 29.89
CA TYR A 112 3.99 31.39 30.68
C TYR A 112 5.51 31.20 30.57
N ASN A 113 6.07 31.28 29.35
CA ASN A 113 7.52 31.20 29.16
C ASN A 113 8.29 32.36 29.81
N ALA A 114 7.72 33.58 29.77
CA ALA A 114 8.31 34.72 30.47
C ALA A 114 8.27 34.55 32.00
N LEU A 115 7.24 33.90 32.55
CA LEU A 115 7.14 33.58 33.98
C LEU A 115 8.15 32.52 34.38
N ILE A 116 8.35 31.48 33.58
CA ILE A 116 9.39 30.45 33.80
C ILE A 116 10.80 31.08 33.76
N GLU A 117 11.03 31.97 32.82
CA GLU A 117 12.30 32.69 32.72
C GLU A 117 12.56 33.55 33.97
N ARG A 118 11.54 34.24 34.48
CA ARG A 118 11.61 34.99 35.75
C ARG A 118 11.84 34.08 36.94
N LEU A 119 11.17 32.95 37.05
CA LEU A 119 11.37 31.95 38.10
C LEU A 119 12.77 31.32 38.04
N SER A 120 13.31 31.09 36.85
CA SER A 120 14.66 30.57 36.66
C SER A 120 15.75 31.60 37.09
N LEU A 121 15.50 32.87 36.85
CA LEU A 121 16.37 33.96 37.31
C LEU A 121 16.30 34.12 38.84
N MET A 122 15.14 33.97 39.46
CA MET A 122 14.99 33.99 40.93
C MET A 122 15.64 32.76 41.60
N ASN A 123 15.56 31.55 41.01
CA ASN A 123 16.22 30.34 41.51
C ASN A 123 17.74 30.36 41.30
N ASN A 124 18.26 31.05 40.29
CA ASN A 124 19.69 31.20 40.07
C ASN A 124 20.38 32.14 41.11
N GLN A 125 19.58 32.93 41.86
CA GLN A 125 20.09 33.74 42.96
C GLN A 125 20.22 32.96 44.28
N THR A 126 19.63 31.76 44.40
CA THR A 126 19.57 30.99 45.65
C THR A 126 20.33 29.68 45.64
N TYR A 127 20.68 29.07 44.50
CA TYR A 127 21.44 27.81 44.47
C TYR A 127 22.32 27.66 43.21
N ALA A 128 23.63 27.69 43.42
CA ALA A 128 24.62 27.32 42.42
C ALA A 128 24.66 25.79 42.23
N SER A 129 23.91 25.24 41.29
CA SER A 129 24.30 24.01 40.62
C SER A 129 23.56 23.86 39.27
N SER A 130 24.27 24.17 38.23
CA SER A 130 23.80 24.16 36.81
C SER A 130 23.79 22.77 36.17
N LYS A 131 23.73 21.67 36.92
CA LYS A 131 23.83 20.32 36.37
C LYS A 131 22.51 19.56 36.22
N SER A 132 21.39 20.03 36.80
CA SER A 132 20.13 19.26 36.78
C SER A 132 19.12 19.62 35.68
N LEU A 133 19.40 20.62 34.83
CA LEU A 133 18.46 21.10 33.82
C LEU A 133 18.85 20.78 32.36
N LYS A 134 19.84 19.90 32.12
CA LYS A 134 20.28 19.48 30.79
C LYS A 134 19.47 18.33 30.17
N GLY A 135 18.43 17.85 30.82
CA GLY A 135 17.67 16.65 30.39
C GLY A 135 16.35 16.90 29.66
N ILE A 136 15.91 18.15 29.47
CA ILE A 136 14.63 18.41 28.80
C ILE A 136 14.89 19.04 27.43
N ASP A 137 14.90 18.21 26.41
CA ASP A 137 15.05 18.64 25.02
C ASP A 137 13.75 19.30 24.54
N ARG A 138 13.72 20.63 24.55
CA ARG A 138 12.57 21.48 24.18
C ARG A 138 12.12 21.34 22.71
N LYS A 139 12.87 20.65 21.85
CA LYS A 139 12.53 20.46 20.43
C LYS A 139 11.55 19.32 20.16
N LYS A 140 11.26 18.45 21.14
CA LYS A 140 10.34 17.32 20.96
C LYS A 140 8.87 17.61 21.24
N VAL A 141 8.54 18.74 21.88
CA VAL A 141 7.17 19.04 22.33
C VAL A 141 6.34 19.83 21.28
N VAL A 142 6.95 20.41 20.26
CA VAL A 142 6.29 21.38 19.36
C VAL A 142 6.23 20.92 17.88
N LYS A 143 6.35 19.64 17.59
CA LYS A 143 6.07 19.13 16.22
C LYS A 143 4.97 18.08 16.19
N GLY A 144 3.80 18.45 16.72
CA GLY A 144 2.54 17.92 16.26
C GLY A 144 2.11 18.73 15.04
N LYS A 145 2.55 18.37 13.85
CA LYS A 145 1.91 18.83 12.62
C LYS A 145 0.56 18.16 12.52
N HIS A 146 -0.48 18.96 12.75
CA HIS A 146 -1.79 18.70 12.18
C HIS A 146 -1.66 18.79 10.66
N ASP A 147 -1.65 17.66 10.00
CA ASP A 147 -2.00 17.59 8.59
C ASP A 147 -3.45 17.14 8.49
N ASP A 148 -4.18 18.06 7.91
CA ASP A 148 -5.49 18.12 7.35
C ASP A 148 -6.40 16.90 7.40
N LYS A 149 -7.58 17.26 7.88
CA LYS A 149 -8.88 16.69 7.62
C LYS A 149 -8.97 16.07 6.24
N ASP A 150 -9.30 14.79 6.22
CA ASP A 150 -10.47 14.30 5.50
C ASP A 150 -10.58 12.80 5.73
N ASP A 151 -11.81 12.39 5.97
CA ASP A 151 -12.27 11.02 6.14
C ASP A 151 -11.98 10.38 7.52
N PHE A 152 -12.82 10.75 8.46
CA PHE A 152 -13.11 9.97 9.64
C PHE A 152 -13.86 8.69 9.23
N ASP A 153 -13.15 7.75 8.63
CA ASP A 153 -13.53 6.34 8.59
C ASP A 153 -12.80 5.69 9.76
N GLY A 154 -13.55 5.15 10.70
CA GLY A 154 -13.13 4.73 12.03
C GLY A 154 -12.09 3.61 12.12
N THR A 155 -11.12 3.59 11.24
CA THR A 155 -9.91 2.80 11.35
C THR A 155 -8.81 3.68 11.95
N PRO A 156 -8.37 3.42 13.17
CA PRO A 156 -7.24 4.14 13.74
C PRO A 156 -5.98 3.81 12.93
N THR A 157 -5.51 4.77 12.15
CA THR A 157 -4.12 4.76 11.71
C THR A 157 -3.28 4.87 12.98
N ALA A 158 -2.60 3.81 13.34
CA ALA A 158 -1.65 3.84 14.44
C ALA A 158 -0.68 5.00 14.22
N PRO A 159 -0.43 5.83 15.23
CA PRO A 159 0.61 6.84 15.14
C PRO A 159 1.92 6.12 14.83
N ALA A 160 2.68 6.65 13.89
CA ALA A 160 4.02 6.17 13.60
C ALA A 160 4.83 6.19 14.89
N GLY A 161 4.92 5.04 15.56
CA GLY A 161 5.87 4.81 16.61
C GLY A 161 7.25 4.90 15.99
N GLU A 162 8.06 5.80 16.51
CA GLU A 162 9.47 5.86 16.20
C GLU A 162 10.07 4.46 16.37
N VAL A 163 10.69 3.96 15.33
CA VAL A 163 11.51 2.75 15.38
C VAL A 163 12.70 3.06 16.26
N PRO A 164 12.95 2.35 17.36
CA PRO A 164 14.22 2.44 18.02
C PRO A 164 15.28 1.93 17.05
N GLN A 165 16.21 2.79 16.68
CA GLN A 165 17.44 2.35 16.04
C GLN A 165 18.13 1.39 17.00
N SER A 166 18.37 0.17 16.56
CA SER A 166 19.18 -0.79 17.26
C SER A 166 20.64 -0.34 17.19
N ASP A 167 21.07 0.34 18.23
CA ASP A 167 22.49 0.50 18.51
C ASP A 167 23.02 -0.84 19.01
N SER A 168 23.74 -1.55 18.17
CA SER A 168 24.63 -2.62 18.57
C SER A 168 25.88 -2.00 19.16
N ALA A 169 25.87 -1.77 20.46
CA ALA A 169 27.05 -1.44 21.20
C ALA A 169 27.78 -2.72 21.62
N ALA A 170 28.91 -2.97 21.03
CA ALA A 170 29.91 -3.90 21.59
C ALA A 170 30.63 -3.19 22.75
N SER A 171 30.59 -3.82 23.91
CA SER A 171 31.38 -3.52 25.07
C SER A 171 32.86 -3.70 24.78
N CYS A 172 33.70 -2.83 25.33
CA CYS A 172 35.04 -3.17 25.82
C CYS A 172 35.46 -2.19 26.88
N ASP A 173 35.86 -2.76 27.98
CA ASP A 173 36.46 -2.13 29.16
C ASP A 173 37.66 -1.27 28.82
N ALA A 174 37.83 -0.17 29.55
CA ALA A 174 39.13 0.44 29.75
C ALA A 174 39.17 1.26 31.06
N GLN A 175 40.14 0.91 31.83
CA GLN A 175 40.52 1.44 33.14
C GLN A 175 40.92 2.91 33.09
N ASP A 176 40.69 3.57 34.22
CA ASP A 176 41.08 4.94 34.58
C ASP A 176 42.60 5.14 34.63
N THR A 177 43.07 6.26 34.09
CA THR A 177 44.24 7.00 34.59
C THR A 177 44.13 8.50 34.24
N PRO A 178 44.76 9.42 35.04
CA PRO A 178 44.28 10.77 35.17
C PRO A 178 44.84 11.78 34.16
N ALA A 179 44.09 12.85 33.97
CA ALA A 179 44.25 13.90 32.99
C ALA A 179 45.33 14.95 33.30
N THR A 180 46.05 15.35 32.28
CA THR A 180 46.74 16.66 32.17
C THR A 180 46.09 17.49 31.06
N PRO A 181 46.07 18.83 31.16
CA PRO A 181 45.26 19.68 30.28
C PRO A 181 46.04 20.11 29.05
N HIS A 182 45.67 19.61 27.88
CA HIS A 182 46.11 20.19 26.62
C HIS A 182 44.92 20.46 25.70
N SER A 183 44.99 21.58 25.01
CA SER A 183 44.08 22.18 24.01
C SER A 183 43.13 21.19 23.33
N LYS A 184 41.82 21.50 23.41
CA LYS A 184 40.75 20.73 22.77
C LYS A 184 40.81 20.87 21.23
N GLU A 185 41.61 20.06 20.60
CA GLU A 185 41.33 19.69 19.23
C GLU A 185 40.03 18.89 19.19
N ARG A 186 39.05 19.36 18.39
CA ARG A 186 37.79 18.64 18.19
C ARG A 186 38.12 17.29 17.58
N PRO A 187 37.68 16.16 18.19
CA PRO A 187 37.95 14.84 17.60
C PRO A 187 37.35 14.80 16.21
N TYR A 188 38.19 14.56 15.23
CA TYR A 188 37.81 14.31 13.84
C TYR A 188 36.79 13.14 13.86
N ARG A 189 35.51 13.43 13.55
CA ARG A 189 34.50 12.38 13.42
C ARG A 189 35.03 11.40 12.37
N LYS A 190 35.42 10.19 12.77
CA LYS A 190 35.72 9.09 11.84
C LYS A 190 34.56 9.04 10.84
N GLY A 191 34.85 9.39 9.60
CA GLY A 191 33.84 9.38 8.55
C GLY A 191 33.15 8.03 8.50
N MET A 192 31.86 8.03 8.19
CA MET A 192 31.05 6.84 8.01
C MET A 192 31.88 5.75 7.35
N ARG A 193 31.97 4.55 7.98
CA ARG A 193 32.61 3.38 7.36
C ARG A 193 31.83 3.07 6.10
N TYR A 194 32.40 3.41 4.96
CA TYR A 194 31.82 3.05 3.66
C TYR A 194 31.72 1.54 3.59
N ASN A 195 30.53 1.05 3.29
CA ASN A 195 30.29 -0.37 3.08
C ASN A 195 31.30 -0.87 2.01
N LYS A 196 32.07 -1.89 2.34
CA LYS A 196 33.11 -2.45 1.45
C LYS A 196 32.52 -3.05 0.16
N ASN A 197 31.20 -3.16 0.09
CA ASN A 197 30.44 -3.78 -0.99
C ASN A 197 29.95 -2.81 -2.08
N CYS A 198 30.53 -1.61 -2.23
CA CYS A 198 30.35 -0.85 -3.47
C CYS A 198 31.08 -1.60 -4.59
N VAL A 199 30.36 -2.48 -5.25
CA VAL A 199 30.86 -3.30 -6.37
C VAL A 199 30.81 -2.44 -7.63
N GLY A 200 31.93 -1.88 -7.99
CA GLY A 200 32.19 -1.27 -9.29
C GLY A 200 33.69 -1.18 -9.42
N THR A 201 34.23 -1.52 -10.58
CA THR A 201 35.65 -1.29 -10.85
C THR A 201 35.89 0.22 -10.77
N PRO A 202 36.73 0.71 -9.86
CA PRO A 202 36.98 2.14 -9.76
C PRO A 202 37.69 2.65 -11.02
N ILE A 203 37.15 3.70 -11.64
CA ILE A 203 37.85 4.42 -12.70
C ILE A 203 38.90 5.28 -12.02
N ILE A 204 40.18 5.01 -12.32
CA ILE A 204 41.29 5.72 -11.71
C ILE A 204 41.79 6.78 -12.70
N HIS A 205 41.60 8.04 -12.33
CA HIS A 205 42.19 9.16 -13.03
C HIS A 205 43.52 9.50 -12.34
N ARG A 206 44.59 9.54 -13.10
CA ARG A 206 45.92 9.94 -12.64
C ARG A 206 46.20 11.38 -13.05
N SER A 207 46.95 12.11 -12.22
CA SER A 207 47.41 13.43 -12.56
C SER A 207 48.57 13.34 -13.58
N ASP A 208 48.61 14.25 -14.52
CA ASP A 208 49.73 14.40 -15.43
C ASP A 208 50.80 15.25 -14.75
N TYR A 209 51.90 14.64 -14.38
CA TYR A 209 53.01 15.31 -13.72
C TYR A 209 53.79 16.25 -14.66
N THR A 210 53.61 16.14 -15.96
CA THR A 210 54.25 17.06 -16.94
C THR A 210 53.61 18.45 -16.92
N MET A 211 52.40 18.55 -16.36
CA MET A 211 51.65 19.83 -16.20
C MET A 211 52.03 20.59 -14.93
N LEU A 212 52.98 20.10 -14.14
CA LEU A 212 53.46 20.82 -12.96
C LEU A 212 54.23 22.08 -13.35
N PRO A 213 54.02 23.20 -12.62
CA PRO A 213 54.83 24.39 -12.80
C PRO A 213 56.34 24.10 -12.63
N GLU A 214 57.17 24.77 -13.40
CA GLU A 214 58.60 24.57 -13.35
C GLU A 214 59.16 24.80 -11.94
N GLY A 215 60.02 23.91 -11.47
CA GLY A 215 60.56 23.94 -10.11
C GLY A 215 59.68 23.36 -9.02
N SER A 216 58.48 22.85 -9.34
CA SER A 216 57.59 22.23 -8.37
C SER A 216 58.00 20.79 -8.06
N VAL A 217 57.89 20.40 -6.75
CA VAL A 217 58.15 19.05 -6.28
C VAL A 217 56.89 18.48 -5.63
N VAL A 218 56.52 17.25 -5.99
CA VAL A 218 55.39 16.55 -5.38
C VAL A 218 55.78 16.07 -4.00
N ILE A 219 55.19 16.62 -2.96
CA ILE A 219 55.43 16.22 -1.56
C ILE A 219 54.66 14.96 -1.19
N SER A 220 53.41 14.84 -1.65
CA SER A 220 52.56 13.65 -1.40
C SER A 220 51.47 13.55 -2.45
N SER A 221 50.94 12.33 -2.65
CA SER A 221 49.77 12.12 -3.51
C SER A 221 48.70 11.36 -2.74
N SER A 222 47.43 11.70 -2.97
CA SER A 222 46.27 10.99 -2.40
C SER A 222 45.12 10.94 -3.39
N TYR A 223 44.24 9.94 -3.24
CA TYR A 223 43.08 9.82 -4.09
C TYR A 223 41.84 10.41 -3.41
N ARG A 224 41.22 11.42 -4.03
CA ARG A 224 39.89 11.90 -3.64
C ARG A 224 38.84 11.03 -4.33
N LYS A 225 38.04 10.31 -3.54
CA LYS A 225 36.97 9.48 -4.09
C LYS A 225 35.73 10.32 -4.36
N ILE A 226 35.36 10.41 -5.63
CA ILE A 226 34.14 11.08 -6.12
C ILE A 226 33.22 9.99 -6.66
N ARG A 227 31.93 10.09 -6.41
CA ARG A 227 30.93 9.19 -6.95
C ARG A 227 30.04 9.93 -7.91
N ASN A 228 29.79 9.30 -9.05
CA ASN A 228 28.89 9.81 -10.07
C ASN A 228 27.84 8.73 -10.39
N ILE A 229 26.64 9.14 -10.80
CA ILE A 229 25.60 8.27 -11.32
C ILE A 229 25.54 8.46 -12.81
N VAL A 230 25.74 7.36 -13.54
CA VAL A 230 25.53 7.30 -14.99
C VAL A 230 24.45 6.25 -15.22
N SER A 231 23.33 6.65 -15.81
CA SER A 231 22.25 5.73 -16.17
C SER A 231 21.87 5.97 -17.63
N HIS A 232 21.86 4.88 -18.39
CA HIS A 232 21.44 4.86 -19.79
C HIS A 232 20.70 3.55 -20.05
N ILE A 233 19.94 3.52 -21.13
CA ILE A 233 19.26 2.31 -21.62
C ILE A 233 20.00 1.86 -22.86
N GLU A 234 20.39 0.59 -22.89
CA GLU A 234 21.01 -0.02 -24.06
C GLU A 234 19.90 -0.56 -24.97
N GLU A 235 19.94 -0.21 -26.24
CA GLU A 235 19.04 -0.75 -27.27
C GLU A 235 19.84 -1.73 -28.14
N HIS A 236 19.37 -2.98 -28.16
CA HIS A 236 20.01 -4.05 -28.92
C HIS A 236 19.14 -4.40 -30.12
N HIS A 237 19.74 -4.39 -31.31
CA HIS A 237 19.09 -4.79 -32.56
C HIS A 237 19.55 -6.19 -32.96
N PHE A 238 18.61 -7.11 -33.10
CA PHE A 238 18.86 -8.50 -33.48
C PHE A 238 18.32 -8.78 -34.87
N GLU A 239 19.15 -9.30 -35.76
CA GLU A 239 18.74 -9.77 -37.06
C GLU A 239 18.04 -11.13 -36.94
N VAL A 240 16.71 -11.14 -37.10
CA VAL A 240 15.90 -12.37 -37.02
C VAL A 240 15.64 -12.89 -38.44
N LEU A 241 16.16 -14.07 -38.72
CA LEU A 241 16.01 -14.75 -39.99
C LEU A 241 14.68 -15.52 -40.03
N LYS A 242 13.97 -15.42 -41.15
CA LYS A 242 12.82 -16.29 -41.46
C LYS A 242 13.30 -17.42 -42.34
N VAL A 243 13.44 -18.62 -41.78
CA VAL A 243 14.03 -19.78 -42.45
C VAL A 243 12.92 -20.75 -42.84
N LYS A 244 12.96 -21.22 -44.07
CA LYS A 244 12.17 -22.35 -44.53
C LYS A 244 13.03 -23.62 -44.50
N HIS A 245 12.64 -24.58 -43.68
CA HIS A 245 13.34 -25.87 -43.54
C HIS A 245 13.00 -26.81 -44.74
N ALA A 246 13.80 -27.88 -44.88
CA ALA A 246 13.60 -28.87 -45.93
C ALA A 246 12.22 -29.58 -45.87
N ASP A 247 11.65 -29.68 -44.67
CA ASP A 247 10.30 -30.19 -44.39
C ASP A 247 9.18 -29.20 -44.68
N SER A 248 9.50 -28.04 -45.30
CA SER A 248 8.59 -26.93 -45.58
C SER A 248 8.12 -26.14 -44.35
N ARG A 249 8.55 -26.46 -43.16
CA ARG A 249 8.28 -25.68 -41.93
C ARG A 249 8.98 -24.33 -42.04
N ILE A 250 8.26 -23.27 -41.68
CA ILE A 250 8.81 -21.91 -41.64
C ILE A 250 8.98 -21.51 -40.17
N GLU A 251 10.21 -21.12 -39.81
CA GLU A 251 10.54 -20.67 -38.45
C GLU A 251 11.29 -19.35 -38.50
N SER A 252 11.07 -18.51 -37.49
CA SER A 252 11.84 -17.29 -37.29
C SER A 252 12.85 -17.52 -36.17
N MET A 253 14.14 -17.33 -36.45
CA MET A 253 15.21 -17.61 -35.51
C MET A 253 16.30 -16.53 -35.55
N PHE A 254 16.93 -16.30 -34.42
CA PHE A 254 18.15 -15.53 -34.30
C PHE A 254 19.33 -16.48 -34.16
N LEU A 255 20.32 -16.31 -35.02
CA LEU A 255 21.55 -17.11 -35.02
C LEU A 255 22.71 -16.17 -34.65
N PRO A 256 23.19 -16.19 -33.40
CA PRO A 256 24.29 -15.33 -32.98
C PRO A 256 25.60 -15.69 -33.68
N MET A 257 26.41 -14.68 -33.99
CA MET A 257 27.80 -14.88 -34.39
C MET A 257 28.62 -15.48 -33.22
N LYS A 258 29.57 -16.33 -33.51
CA LYS A 258 30.39 -17.03 -32.49
C LYS A 258 31.14 -16.08 -31.56
N ASP A 259 31.49 -14.89 -32.05
CA ASP A 259 32.31 -13.91 -31.31
C ASP A 259 31.46 -12.79 -30.65
N ASP A 260 30.12 -12.85 -30.74
CA ASP A 260 29.26 -11.86 -30.13
C ASP A 260 28.98 -12.21 -28.66
N ALA A 261 29.86 -11.76 -27.77
CA ALA A 261 29.73 -11.95 -26.32
C ALA A 261 28.45 -11.30 -25.71
N ARG A 262 27.75 -10.43 -26.45
CA ARG A 262 26.50 -9.78 -25.99
C ARG A 262 25.23 -10.41 -26.55
N ALA A 263 25.35 -11.38 -27.44
CA ALA A 263 24.21 -12.06 -28.07
C ALA A 263 23.30 -12.77 -27.03
N ASP A 264 23.85 -13.16 -25.90
CA ASP A 264 23.11 -13.84 -24.83
C ASP A 264 21.96 -13.00 -24.25
N ILE A 265 22.00 -11.68 -24.40
CA ILE A 265 20.90 -10.82 -23.96
C ILE A 265 19.59 -11.12 -24.71
N TYR A 266 19.64 -11.68 -25.92
CA TYR A 266 18.48 -12.18 -26.64
C TYR A 266 17.72 -13.24 -25.84
N ASN A 267 18.43 -14.06 -25.12
CA ASN A 267 17.89 -15.09 -24.27
C ASN A 267 17.24 -14.52 -22.99
N GLU A 268 17.46 -13.25 -22.66
CA GLU A 268 16.85 -12.57 -21.53
C GLU A 268 15.52 -11.89 -21.85
N ILE A 269 15.10 -11.83 -23.13
CA ILE A 269 13.84 -11.22 -23.54
C ILE A 269 12.67 -11.97 -22.88
N VAL A 270 11.83 -11.21 -22.18
CA VAL A 270 10.63 -11.76 -21.56
C VAL A 270 9.59 -12.10 -22.62
N PRO A 271 9.01 -13.30 -22.64
CA PRO A 271 8.06 -13.72 -23.68
C PRO A 271 6.89 -12.73 -23.85
N GLY A 272 6.63 -12.34 -25.10
CA GLY A 272 5.58 -11.39 -25.47
C GLY A 272 5.88 -9.94 -25.08
N THR A 273 7.16 -9.60 -24.88
CA THR A 273 7.64 -8.22 -24.66
C THR A 273 8.87 -7.93 -25.51
N SER A 274 9.26 -6.64 -25.57
CA SER A 274 10.49 -6.16 -26.20
C SER A 274 11.56 -5.78 -25.16
N ILE A 275 11.48 -6.30 -23.93
CA ILE A 275 12.41 -5.95 -22.85
C ILE A 275 12.97 -7.20 -22.18
N THR A 276 14.13 -7.06 -21.57
CA THR A 276 14.80 -8.11 -20.84
C THR A 276 14.20 -8.36 -19.45
N ALA A 277 14.51 -9.50 -18.85
CA ALA A 277 14.15 -9.80 -17.46
C ALA A 277 14.69 -8.75 -16.48
N ASN A 278 15.92 -8.25 -16.71
CA ASN A 278 16.51 -7.18 -15.90
C ASN A 278 15.71 -5.88 -16.01
N MET A 279 15.34 -5.47 -17.23
CA MET A 279 14.55 -4.26 -17.45
C MET A 279 13.15 -4.38 -16.84
N LEU A 280 12.47 -5.50 -17.04
CA LEU A 280 11.15 -5.72 -16.41
C LEU A 280 11.23 -5.68 -14.89
N SER A 281 12.25 -6.33 -14.30
CA SER A 281 12.44 -6.34 -12.85
C SER A 281 12.68 -4.94 -12.28
N TYR A 282 13.46 -4.12 -12.98
CA TYR A 282 13.71 -2.74 -12.62
C TYR A 282 12.44 -1.88 -12.67
N LEU A 283 11.66 -1.98 -13.75
CA LEU A 283 10.41 -1.22 -13.91
C LEU A 283 9.38 -1.61 -12.84
N MET A 284 9.26 -2.91 -12.52
CA MET A 284 8.32 -3.38 -11.52
C MET A 284 8.75 -3.05 -10.10
N PHE A 285 10.04 -3.07 -9.81
CA PHE A 285 10.60 -2.55 -8.57
C PHE A 285 10.22 -1.07 -8.37
N ASN A 286 10.44 -0.22 -9.38
CA ASN A 286 10.08 1.20 -9.30
C ASN A 286 8.58 1.40 -9.09
N ARG A 287 7.76 0.67 -9.86
CA ARG A 287 6.31 0.84 -9.82
C ARG A 287 5.70 0.38 -8.49
N PHE A 288 6.06 -0.79 -8.00
CA PHE A 288 5.38 -1.41 -6.87
C PHE A 288 6.12 -1.25 -5.54
N GLN A 289 7.44 -1.37 -5.52
CA GLN A 289 8.21 -1.21 -4.29
C GLN A 289 8.51 0.26 -3.99
N MET A 290 8.88 1.05 -5.02
CA MET A 290 9.12 2.49 -4.88
C MET A 290 7.84 3.32 -5.06
N SER A 291 6.70 2.67 -5.35
CA SER A 291 5.38 3.29 -5.53
C SER A 291 5.36 4.39 -6.60
N THR A 292 6.18 4.29 -7.65
CA THR A 292 6.23 5.26 -8.74
C THR A 292 5.05 5.05 -9.70
N PRO A 293 4.17 6.03 -9.93
CA PRO A 293 3.10 5.91 -10.91
C PRO A 293 3.64 5.67 -12.33
N ALA A 294 2.96 4.80 -13.11
CA ALA A 294 3.40 4.44 -14.46
C ALA A 294 3.59 5.66 -15.37
N TYR A 295 2.75 6.70 -15.20
CA TYR A 295 2.88 7.94 -15.95
C TYR A 295 4.22 8.64 -15.65
N ARG A 296 4.61 8.76 -14.38
CA ARG A 296 5.89 9.38 -13.99
C ARG A 296 7.09 8.55 -14.46
N GLU A 297 6.97 7.22 -14.42
CA GLU A 297 8.01 6.34 -14.94
C GLU A 297 8.21 6.55 -16.45
N ALA A 298 7.12 6.52 -17.24
CA ALA A 298 7.18 6.64 -18.69
C ALA A 298 7.57 8.03 -19.17
N LYS A 299 7.01 9.10 -18.58
CA LYS A 299 7.10 10.46 -19.10
C LYS A 299 8.23 11.28 -18.52
N ASN A 300 8.74 10.90 -17.36
CA ASN A 300 9.84 11.62 -16.72
C ASN A 300 11.08 10.73 -16.70
N ARG A 301 11.06 9.64 -15.93
CA ARG A 301 12.26 8.88 -15.63
C ARG A 301 12.88 8.17 -16.83
N LEU A 302 12.07 7.50 -17.66
CA LEU A 302 12.57 6.83 -18.85
C LEU A 302 12.91 7.83 -19.94
N SER A 303 12.16 8.94 -20.02
CA SER A 303 12.49 10.05 -20.93
C SER A 303 13.82 10.71 -20.58
N ASP A 304 14.16 10.84 -19.28
CA ASP A 304 15.47 11.35 -18.83
C ASP A 304 16.64 10.38 -19.16
N MET A 305 16.32 9.15 -19.54
CA MET A 305 17.27 8.14 -20.04
C MET A 305 17.20 7.98 -21.56
N ASP A 306 16.70 8.99 -22.27
CA ASP A 306 16.52 9.03 -23.71
C ASP A 306 15.63 7.92 -24.30
N TRP A 307 14.77 7.32 -23.47
CA TRP A 307 13.86 6.28 -23.94
C TRP A 307 12.39 6.65 -23.79
N ASN A 308 11.74 6.91 -24.92
CA ASN A 308 10.32 7.23 -24.98
C ASN A 308 9.47 5.97 -25.11
N THR A 309 8.64 5.71 -24.11
CA THR A 309 7.67 4.63 -24.15
C THR A 309 6.28 5.09 -23.72
N SER A 310 5.26 4.33 -24.09
CA SER A 310 3.90 4.65 -23.68
C SER A 310 3.60 4.10 -22.27
N VAL A 311 2.72 4.78 -21.54
CA VAL A 311 2.18 4.26 -20.26
C VAL A 311 1.53 2.90 -20.46
N GLN A 312 0.86 2.68 -21.61
CA GLN A 312 0.22 1.41 -21.92
C GLN A 312 1.21 0.27 -22.04
N ASN A 313 2.39 0.50 -22.62
CA ASN A 313 3.45 -0.52 -22.67
C ASN A 313 3.89 -0.94 -21.28
N LEU A 314 4.11 0.02 -20.36
CA LEU A 314 4.46 -0.29 -18.97
C LEU A 314 3.38 -1.13 -18.28
N LEU A 315 2.10 -0.83 -18.53
CA LEU A 315 0.99 -1.60 -17.98
C LEU A 315 0.94 -3.00 -18.58
N ASN A 316 1.14 -3.15 -19.88
CA ASN A 316 1.18 -4.44 -20.57
C ASN A 316 2.36 -5.29 -20.07
N TRP A 317 3.52 -4.71 -19.84
CA TRP A 317 4.67 -5.42 -19.27
C TRP A 317 4.42 -5.82 -17.81
N ALA A 318 3.76 -4.95 -17.04
CA ALA A 318 3.34 -5.31 -15.68
C ALA A 318 2.38 -6.50 -15.68
N ASP A 319 1.44 -6.56 -16.61
CA ASP A 319 0.54 -7.71 -16.79
C ASP A 319 1.32 -8.99 -17.12
N LYS A 320 2.27 -8.93 -18.05
CA LYS A 320 3.10 -10.08 -18.42
C LYS A 320 3.93 -10.59 -17.24
N GLY A 321 4.53 -9.68 -16.48
CA GLY A 321 5.29 -10.04 -15.28
C GLY A 321 4.41 -10.63 -14.18
N ALA A 322 3.23 -10.05 -13.93
CA ALA A 322 2.26 -10.58 -12.97
C ALA A 322 1.80 -12.00 -13.34
N MET A 323 1.57 -12.28 -14.63
CA MET A 323 1.23 -13.64 -15.11
C MET A 323 2.32 -14.67 -14.75
N GLN A 324 3.59 -14.30 -14.80
CA GLN A 324 4.67 -15.20 -14.42
C GLN A 324 4.70 -15.44 -12.89
N LEU A 325 4.60 -14.38 -12.11
CA LEU A 325 4.55 -14.46 -10.65
C LEU A 325 3.32 -15.25 -10.16
N ASN A 326 2.18 -15.08 -10.81
CA ASN A 326 0.92 -15.74 -10.42
C ASN A 326 1.01 -17.27 -10.45
N LYS A 327 1.89 -17.85 -11.28
CA LYS A 327 2.14 -19.29 -11.29
C LYS A 327 2.64 -19.85 -9.95
N LEU A 328 3.29 -18.99 -9.14
CA LEU A 328 3.88 -19.37 -7.86
C LEU A 328 2.94 -19.11 -6.67
N ILE A 329 1.85 -18.38 -6.85
CA ILE A 329 0.89 -18.08 -5.77
C ILE A 329 0.34 -19.35 -5.10
N PRO A 330 -0.07 -20.41 -5.83
CA PRO A 330 -0.54 -21.64 -5.19
C PRO A 330 0.51 -22.29 -4.28
N ALA A 331 1.79 -22.29 -4.68
CA ALA A 331 2.87 -22.82 -3.86
C ALA A 331 3.11 -21.98 -2.59
N LEU A 332 3.06 -20.63 -2.72
CA LEU A 332 3.11 -19.74 -1.56
C LEU A 332 1.95 -19.97 -0.61
N LYS A 333 0.72 -20.06 -1.14
CA LYS A 333 -0.50 -20.27 -0.35
C LYS A 333 -0.43 -21.59 0.43
N LYS A 334 -0.01 -22.68 -0.22
CA LYS A 334 0.18 -24.01 0.41
C LYS A 334 1.11 -23.94 1.61
N ILE A 335 2.25 -23.23 1.50
CA ILE A 335 3.21 -23.10 2.60
C ILE A 335 2.70 -22.14 3.68
N ALA A 336 2.06 -21.03 3.28
CA ALA A 336 1.55 -20.04 4.22
C ALA A 336 0.41 -20.59 5.10
N LEU A 337 -0.41 -21.48 4.56
CA LEU A 337 -1.58 -22.08 5.18
C LEU A 337 -1.35 -23.56 5.54
N GLN A 338 -0.10 -23.99 5.72
CA GLN A 338 0.20 -25.35 6.16
C GLN A 338 -0.46 -25.66 7.51
N ASP A 339 -0.73 -26.92 7.78
CA ASP A 339 -1.35 -27.37 9.03
C ASP A 339 -0.61 -26.81 10.26
N GLY A 340 -1.36 -26.29 11.20
CA GLY A 340 -0.83 -25.66 12.40
C GLY A 340 -0.19 -24.28 12.22
N ALA A 341 -0.37 -23.63 11.08
CA ALA A 341 0.19 -22.29 10.84
C ALA A 341 -0.46 -21.22 11.72
N ASN A 342 0.35 -20.28 12.19
CA ASN A 342 -0.09 -19.04 12.83
C ASN A 342 -0.05 -17.89 11.83
N VAL A 343 -1.19 -17.25 11.58
CA VAL A 343 -1.29 -16.19 10.56
C VAL A 343 -1.84 -14.89 11.14
N ASN A 344 -1.37 -13.79 10.57
CA ASN A 344 -1.87 -12.45 10.83
C ASN A 344 -2.63 -11.97 9.58
N VAL A 345 -3.80 -11.36 9.76
CA VAL A 345 -4.61 -10.86 8.64
C VAL A 345 -5.01 -9.41 8.90
N ASP A 346 -4.99 -8.61 7.84
CA ASP A 346 -5.44 -7.22 7.84
C ASP A 346 -5.99 -6.87 6.46
N GLU A 347 -6.83 -5.82 6.37
CA GLU A 347 -7.34 -5.34 5.11
C GLU A 347 -7.28 -3.81 5.01
N THR A 348 -7.15 -3.30 3.79
CA THR A 348 -7.19 -1.86 3.52
C THR A 348 -8.05 -1.53 2.32
N TRP A 349 -8.71 -0.36 2.36
CA TRP A 349 -9.52 0.09 1.26
C TRP A 349 -8.67 0.62 0.10
N LEU A 350 -9.21 0.49 -1.11
CA LEU A 350 -8.67 1.02 -2.36
C LEU A 350 -9.75 1.76 -3.13
N ARG A 351 -9.33 2.63 -4.05
CA ARG A 351 -10.23 3.23 -5.05
C ARG A 351 -9.86 2.75 -6.44
N TYR A 352 -10.85 2.45 -7.27
CA TYR A 352 -10.63 2.12 -8.66
C TYR A 352 -11.72 2.73 -9.56
N HIS A 353 -11.40 2.86 -10.84
CA HIS A 353 -12.34 3.31 -11.85
C HIS A 353 -12.94 2.11 -12.55
N ALA A 354 -14.28 2.04 -12.57
CA ALA A 354 -15.03 1.10 -13.38
C ALA A 354 -16.20 1.84 -14.01
N TYR A 355 -16.34 1.72 -15.33
CA TYR A 355 -17.47 2.32 -16.07
C TYR A 355 -17.73 3.79 -15.71
N ASN A 356 -16.69 4.62 -15.74
CA ASN A 356 -16.71 6.05 -15.37
C ASN A 356 -17.16 6.39 -13.94
N LYS A 357 -17.24 5.41 -13.05
CA LYS A 357 -17.53 5.61 -11.62
C LYS A 357 -16.33 5.23 -10.75
N LYS A 358 -16.06 6.05 -9.74
CA LYS A 358 -15.09 5.70 -8.69
C LYS A 358 -15.76 4.74 -7.71
N ARG A 359 -15.16 3.58 -7.49
CA ARG A 359 -15.65 2.57 -6.55
C ARG A 359 -14.61 2.34 -5.45
N LYS A 360 -15.10 2.09 -4.24
CA LYS A 360 -14.29 1.65 -3.09
C LYS A 360 -14.27 0.12 -3.07
N THR A 361 -13.11 -0.45 -2.80
CA THR A 361 -12.89 -1.89 -2.69
C THR A 361 -11.86 -2.16 -1.61
N TYR A 362 -11.56 -3.42 -1.30
CA TYR A 362 -10.62 -3.79 -0.24
C TYR A 362 -9.56 -4.77 -0.74
N MET A 363 -8.33 -4.56 -0.30
CA MET A 363 -7.20 -5.46 -0.46
C MET A 363 -6.93 -6.12 0.88
N TRP A 364 -6.83 -7.43 0.90
CA TRP A 364 -6.50 -8.24 2.06
C TRP A 364 -5.02 -8.59 2.07
N CYS A 365 -4.48 -8.77 3.26
CA CYS A 365 -3.10 -9.16 3.48
C CYS A 365 -3.04 -10.25 4.54
N LEU A 366 -2.42 -11.39 4.23
CA LEU A 366 -2.14 -12.47 5.16
C LEU A 366 -0.64 -12.59 5.34
N VAL A 367 -0.19 -12.73 6.57
CA VAL A 367 1.23 -12.88 6.93
C VAL A 367 1.44 -14.15 7.75
N ASN A 368 2.25 -15.06 7.26
CA ASN A 368 2.82 -16.14 8.06
C ASN A 368 4.27 -15.78 8.42
N ARG A 369 4.51 -15.38 9.67
CA ARG A 369 5.83 -14.93 10.13
C ARG A 369 6.87 -16.05 10.14
N LYS A 370 6.47 -17.27 10.53
CA LYS A 370 7.36 -18.45 10.63
C LYS A 370 7.82 -18.88 9.25
N ALA A 371 6.90 -18.92 8.28
CA ALA A 371 7.20 -19.23 6.89
C ALA A 371 7.85 -18.05 6.13
N ARG A 372 7.86 -16.83 6.69
CA ARG A 372 8.33 -15.58 6.05
C ARG A 372 7.58 -15.27 4.75
N ILE A 373 6.29 -15.52 4.75
CA ILE A 373 5.41 -15.33 3.59
C ILE A 373 4.39 -14.24 3.89
N VAL A 374 4.19 -13.38 2.90
CA VAL A 374 3.12 -12.39 2.85
C VAL A 374 2.31 -12.62 1.59
N ILE A 375 0.99 -12.72 1.71
CA ILE A 375 0.10 -12.86 0.55
C ILE A 375 -0.92 -11.74 0.58
N PHE A 376 -0.93 -10.95 -0.50
CA PHE A 376 -2.02 -10.03 -0.78
C PHE A 376 -3.03 -10.72 -1.69
N PHE A 377 -4.29 -10.58 -1.36
CA PHE A 377 -5.35 -11.14 -2.18
C PHE A 377 -6.49 -10.15 -2.34
N TYR A 378 -7.09 -10.25 -3.50
CA TYR A 378 -8.19 -9.45 -3.95
C TYR A 378 -9.11 -10.37 -4.74
N GLU A 379 -10.24 -10.70 -4.17
CA GLU A 379 -11.15 -11.65 -4.78
C GLU A 379 -12.36 -10.95 -5.37
N ASP A 380 -12.68 -11.34 -6.59
CA ASP A 380 -13.91 -11.04 -7.24
C ASP A 380 -14.91 -12.11 -6.81
N THR A 381 -15.82 -11.75 -5.90
CA THR A 381 -16.93 -12.63 -5.55
C THR A 381 -18.08 -12.40 -6.53
N THR A 382 -18.69 -13.49 -6.98
CA THR A 382 -19.95 -13.44 -7.70
C THR A 382 -21.07 -13.48 -6.66
N ASP A 383 -22.05 -12.58 -6.73
CA ASP A 383 -23.22 -12.65 -5.85
C ASP A 383 -24.20 -13.73 -6.33
N ASP A 384 -25.25 -13.97 -5.53
CA ASP A 384 -26.27 -14.98 -5.80
C ASP A 384 -27.07 -14.69 -7.11
N GLU A 385 -26.94 -13.47 -7.66
CA GLU A 385 -27.55 -13.03 -8.91
C GLU A 385 -26.59 -13.14 -10.10
N GLY A 386 -25.36 -13.67 -9.91
CA GLY A 386 -24.34 -13.81 -10.96
C GLY A 386 -23.61 -12.51 -11.29
N LEU A 387 -23.84 -11.43 -10.54
CA LEU A 387 -23.13 -10.16 -10.71
C LEU A 387 -21.79 -10.20 -9.97
N GLN A 388 -20.71 -9.92 -10.69
CA GLN A 388 -19.38 -9.83 -10.10
C GLN A 388 -19.30 -8.68 -9.08
N LYS A 389 -19.17 -9.01 -7.81
CA LYS A 389 -18.80 -8.09 -6.74
C LYS A 389 -17.29 -8.07 -6.60
N HIS A 390 -16.70 -6.93 -6.92
CA HIS A 390 -15.25 -6.77 -6.83
C HIS A 390 -14.82 -6.36 -5.41
N GLY A 391 -13.96 -7.16 -4.78
CA GLY A 391 -13.22 -6.85 -3.57
C GLY A 391 -14.06 -6.42 -2.37
N GLY A 392 -14.80 -7.37 -1.78
CA GLY A 392 -15.59 -7.13 -0.58
C GLY A 392 -14.75 -7.02 0.69
N ARG A 393 -15.33 -6.42 1.74
CA ARG A 393 -14.86 -6.50 3.13
C ARG A 393 -15.71 -7.51 3.92
N SER A 394 -16.21 -8.54 3.26
CA SER A 394 -17.07 -9.55 3.87
C SER A 394 -16.25 -10.73 4.41
N ARG A 395 -16.83 -11.43 5.39
CA ARG A 395 -16.25 -12.68 5.92
C ARG A 395 -16.04 -13.75 4.82
N ASN A 396 -16.85 -13.73 3.77
CA ASN A 396 -16.80 -14.72 2.71
C ASN A 396 -15.47 -14.65 1.95
N VAL A 397 -14.90 -13.46 1.73
CA VAL A 397 -13.60 -13.27 1.08
C VAL A 397 -12.50 -14.01 1.85
N LEU A 398 -12.46 -13.85 3.17
CA LEU A 398 -11.46 -14.53 4.00
C LEU A 398 -11.73 -16.03 4.07
N LYS A 399 -13.01 -16.45 4.20
CA LYS A 399 -13.41 -17.86 4.24
C LYS A 399 -13.04 -18.59 2.95
N GLU A 400 -13.31 -18.01 1.79
CA GLU A 400 -12.93 -18.55 0.49
C GLU A 400 -11.40 -18.61 0.32
N PHE A 401 -10.71 -17.59 0.80
CA PHE A 401 -9.25 -17.59 0.75
C PHE A 401 -8.63 -18.66 1.65
N LEU A 402 -9.11 -18.84 2.87
CA LEU A 402 -8.61 -19.88 3.78
C LEU A 402 -9.00 -21.28 3.27
N GLY A 403 -10.22 -21.44 2.73
CA GLY A 403 -10.73 -22.75 2.31
C GLY A 403 -10.74 -23.75 3.46
N ASP A 404 -10.24 -24.96 3.21
CA ASP A 404 -10.17 -26.05 4.21
C ASP A 404 -8.84 -26.08 4.98
N ALA A 405 -8.08 -24.98 5.00
CA ALA A 405 -6.78 -24.92 5.68
C ALA A 405 -6.93 -25.08 7.20
N LYS A 406 -6.16 -25.99 7.78
CA LYS A 406 -6.13 -26.26 9.23
C LYS A 406 -5.07 -25.40 9.92
N ILE A 407 -5.26 -24.08 9.89
CA ILE A 407 -4.38 -23.16 10.62
C ILE A 407 -4.64 -23.22 12.11
N LYS A 408 -3.62 -22.99 12.93
CA LYS A 408 -3.72 -23.02 14.40
C LYS A 408 -4.34 -21.75 14.96
N SER A 409 -3.89 -20.58 14.44
CA SER A 409 -4.39 -19.31 14.91
C SER A 409 -4.50 -18.28 13.79
N LEU A 410 -5.44 -17.36 13.95
CA LEU A 410 -5.61 -16.19 13.12
C LEU A 410 -5.68 -14.94 14.00
N GLN A 411 -4.77 -13.98 13.76
CA GLN A 411 -4.74 -12.70 14.45
C GLN A 411 -5.21 -11.55 13.56
N SER A 412 -6.10 -10.71 14.11
CA SER A 412 -6.71 -9.58 13.42
C SER A 412 -6.77 -8.31 14.27
N ASP A 413 -7.38 -7.24 13.75
CA ASP A 413 -7.61 -5.98 14.45
C ASP A 413 -8.85 -5.97 15.36
N GLY A 414 -9.62 -7.06 15.40
CA GLY A 414 -10.88 -7.16 16.15
C GLY A 414 -12.09 -6.55 15.41
N TYR A 415 -12.05 -6.48 14.09
CA TYR A 415 -13.21 -6.12 13.30
C TYR A 415 -14.24 -7.26 13.28
N ASN A 416 -15.54 -6.93 13.34
CA ASN A 416 -16.63 -7.92 13.45
C ASN A 416 -16.63 -8.99 12.36
N VAL A 417 -16.00 -8.74 11.22
CA VAL A 417 -15.85 -9.72 10.13
C VAL A 417 -15.13 -10.98 10.59
N TYR A 418 -14.23 -10.89 11.57
CA TYR A 418 -13.46 -12.02 12.08
C TYR A 418 -14.20 -12.81 13.18
N MET A 419 -15.31 -12.27 13.71
CA MET A 419 -16.07 -12.94 14.80
C MET A 419 -16.73 -14.25 14.39
N TYR A 420 -16.86 -14.52 13.08
CA TYR A 420 -17.36 -15.83 12.62
C TYR A 420 -16.39 -16.97 12.95
N LEU A 421 -15.10 -16.67 13.11
CA LEU A 421 -14.08 -17.67 13.48
C LEU A 421 -14.38 -18.28 14.85
N ASP A 422 -14.91 -17.48 15.78
CA ASP A 422 -15.28 -17.95 17.12
C ASP A 422 -16.50 -18.86 17.11
N ASN A 423 -17.38 -18.73 16.09
CA ASN A 423 -18.66 -19.43 16.03
C ASN A 423 -18.68 -20.61 15.04
N GLU A 424 -17.95 -20.53 13.93
CA GLU A 424 -18.01 -21.48 12.82
C GLU A 424 -16.76 -22.37 12.69
N LEU A 425 -15.62 -21.91 13.20
CA LEU A 425 -14.32 -22.60 13.07
C LEU A 425 -13.74 -22.89 14.46
N MET A 426 -14.30 -23.88 15.13
CA MET A 426 -13.95 -24.26 16.52
C MET A 426 -12.48 -24.66 16.72
N ASP A 427 -11.74 -24.98 15.64
CA ASP A 427 -10.36 -25.46 15.70
C ASP A 427 -9.30 -24.35 15.43
N ILE A 428 -9.72 -23.09 15.30
CA ILE A 428 -8.81 -21.95 15.05
C ILE A 428 -8.87 -20.98 16.22
N ASP A 429 -7.73 -20.75 16.88
CA ASP A 429 -7.61 -19.69 17.89
C ASP A 429 -7.68 -18.30 17.23
N HIS A 430 -8.77 -17.58 17.49
CA HIS A 430 -8.91 -16.19 17.06
C HIS A 430 -8.25 -15.25 18.06
N LEU A 431 -7.29 -14.45 17.60
CA LEU A 431 -6.58 -13.46 18.41
C LEU A 431 -6.88 -12.04 17.93
N CYS A 432 -7.07 -11.13 18.90
CA CYS A 432 -7.21 -9.70 18.63
C CYS A 432 -5.96 -8.92 19.05
N CYS A 433 -5.67 -7.88 18.30
CA CYS A 433 -4.50 -7.04 18.48
C CYS A 433 -4.57 -6.20 19.77
N LEU A 434 -3.67 -6.41 20.73
CA LEU A 434 -3.56 -5.58 21.94
C LEU A 434 -3.12 -4.13 21.59
N ALA A 435 -2.36 -3.92 20.50
CA ALA A 435 -1.97 -2.58 20.08
C ALA A 435 -3.20 -1.71 19.72
N HIS A 436 -4.26 -2.28 19.16
CA HIS A 436 -5.51 -1.57 18.90
C HIS A 436 -6.23 -1.16 20.18
N ALA A 437 -6.28 -2.05 21.18
CA ALA A 437 -6.81 -1.69 22.51
C ALA A 437 -5.99 -0.54 23.11
N ARG A 438 -4.65 -0.65 23.09
CA ARG A 438 -3.74 0.40 23.57
C ARG A 438 -3.97 1.74 22.84
N ALA A 439 -4.13 1.71 21.52
CA ALA A 439 -4.37 2.93 20.74
C ALA A 439 -5.66 3.64 21.15
N LYS A 440 -6.74 2.89 21.42
CA LYS A 440 -8.01 3.46 21.89
C LYS A 440 -7.86 4.16 23.24
N PHE A 441 -7.16 3.55 24.21
CA PHE A 441 -6.83 4.20 25.48
C PHE A 441 -5.91 5.40 25.30
N LYS A 442 -4.96 5.34 24.36
CA LYS A 442 -4.08 6.48 24.06
C LYS A 442 -4.88 7.66 23.52
N TYR A 443 -5.83 7.44 22.62
CA TYR A 443 -6.72 8.52 22.12
C TYR A 443 -7.56 9.11 23.26
N ALA A 444 -8.11 8.28 24.15
CA ALA A 444 -8.87 8.76 25.31
C ALA A 444 -7.98 9.61 26.23
N PHE A 445 -6.76 9.18 26.48
CA PHE A 445 -5.77 9.90 27.30
C PHE A 445 -5.40 11.24 26.68
N ASP A 446 -5.11 11.28 25.38
CA ASP A 446 -4.73 12.50 24.65
C ASP A 446 -5.87 13.54 24.62
N GLN A 447 -7.12 13.10 24.78
CA GLN A 447 -8.30 13.96 24.94
C GLN A 447 -8.65 14.27 26.39
N GLY A 448 -7.74 14.03 27.33
CA GLY A 448 -7.85 14.44 28.74
C GLY A 448 -8.42 13.40 29.70
N SER A 449 -8.70 12.16 29.24
CA SER A 449 -9.17 11.10 30.15
C SER A 449 -8.05 10.53 30.99
N SER A 450 -7.88 11.02 32.23
CA SER A 450 -6.85 10.54 33.18
C SER A 450 -6.99 9.06 33.51
N GLN A 451 -8.22 8.51 33.52
CA GLN A 451 -8.53 7.11 33.80
C GLN A 451 -7.88 6.15 32.77
N ALA A 452 -7.61 6.61 31.54
CA ALA A 452 -6.96 5.80 30.52
C ALA A 452 -5.47 5.50 30.84
N ARG A 453 -4.84 6.29 31.71
CA ARG A 453 -3.41 6.17 32.04
C ARG A 453 -3.05 4.82 32.63
N ILE A 454 -3.87 4.31 33.54
CA ILE A 454 -3.60 3.02 34.20
C ILE A 454 -3.55 1.86 33.20
N PHE A 455 -4.48 1.84 32.22
CA PHE A 455 -4.46 0.85 31.15
C PHE A 455 -3.21 0.93 30.29
N LEU A 456 -2.77 2.16 29.96
CA LEU A 456 -1.55 2.38 29.17
C LEU A 456 -0.30 1.89 29.92
N GLU A 457 -0.20 2.13 31.22
CA GLU A 457 0.91 1.69 32.06
C GLU A 457 0.94 0.16 32.21
N LEU A 458 -0.20 -0.48 32.45
CA LEU A 458 -0.30 -1.93 32.58
C LEU A 458 -0.03 -2.65 31.25
N ILE A 459 -0.58 -2.14 30.14
CA ILE A 459 -0.30 -2.67 28.79
C ILE A 459 1.18 -2.49 28.45
N ALA A 460 1.80 -1.36 28.81
CA ALA A 460 3.23 -1.15 28.57
C ALA A 460 4.10 -2.18 29.31
N LYS A 461 3.72 -2.61 30.53
CA LYS A 461 4.42 -3.69 31.24
C LYS A 461 4.36 -5.00 30.46
N LEU A 462 3.18 -5.38 29.91
CA LEU A 462 3.06 -6.58 29.08
C LEU A 462 3.96 -6.52 27.84
N TYR A 463 4.02 -5.39 27.15
CA TYR A 463 4.95 -5.20 26.03
C TYR A 463 6.42 -5.26 26.45
N GLY A 464 6.77 -4.71 27.62
CA GLY A 464 8.12 -4.79 28.15
C GLY A 464 8.56 -6.24 28.42
N MET A 465 7.65 -7.09 28.90
CA MET A 465 7.89 -8.54 29.06
C MET A 465 8.14 -9.21 27.69
N GLU A 466 7.27 -8.96 26.70
CA GLU A 466 7.42 -9.52 25.35
C GLU A 466 8.72 -9.05 24.67
N ASP A 467 9.14 -7.81 24.88
CA ASP A 467 10.41 -7.31 24.37
C ASP A 467 11.61 -8.02 25.03
N THR A 468 11.50 -8.32 26.34
CA THR A 468 12.50 -9.13 27.04
C THR A 468 12.57 -10.54 26.46
N TYR A 469 11.44 -11.21 26.24
CA TYR A 469 11.41 -12.56 25.66
C TYR A 469 12.07 -12.60 24.29
N ARG A 470 11.85 -11.58 23.47
CA ARG A 470 12.45 -11.46 22.14
C ARG A 470 13.96 -11.20 22.21
N ARG A 471 14.39 -10.30 23.10
CA ARG A 471 15.80 -9.95 23.28
C ARG A 471 16.61 -11.14 23.79
N GLU A 472 16.10 -11.86 24.77
CA GLU A 472 16.72 -13.03 25.38
C GLU A 472 16.54 -14.31 24.54
N LYS A 473 15.77 -14.23 23.42
CA LYS A 473 15.50 -15.34 22.48
C LYS A 473 14.93 -16.59 23.16
N PHE A 474 13.96 -16.40 24.07
CA PHE A 474 13.30 -17.52 24.73
C PHE A 474 12.56 -18.42 23.73
N THR A 475 12.52 -19.70 24.06
CA THR A 475 11.73 -20.69 23.31
C THR A 475 10.23 -20.45 23.48
N ALA A 476 9.41 -21.01 22.60
CA ALA A 476 7.96 -20.91 22.69
C ALA A 476 7.42 -21.44 24.03
N ASP A 477 7.97 -22.54 24.53
CA ASP A 477 7.58 -23.12 25.84
C ASP A 477 7.96 -22.24 27.02
N GLU A 478 9.10 -21.56 26.96
CA GLU A 478 9.49 -20.59 27.99
C GLU A 478 8.61 -19.36 27.95
N ILE A 479 8.31 -18.84 26.75
CA ILE A 479 7.38 -17.72 26.57
C ILE A 479 6.00 -18.07 27.10
N TYR A 480 5.46 -19.27 26.77
CA TYR A 480 4.17 -19.76 27.28
C TYR A 480 4.16 -19.77 28.82
N ARG A 481 5.19 -20.35 29.46
CA ARG A 481 5.29 -20.39 30.93
C ARG A 481 5.34 -19.01 31.55
N ARG A 482 6.10 -18.08 30.96
CA ARG A 482 6.24 -16.70 31.47
C ARG A 482 4.97 -15.88 31.28
N ARG A 483 4.27 -16.04 30.15
CA ARG A 483 2.96 -15.40 29.89
C ARG A 483 1.88 -15.88 30.87
N ASN A 484 2.04 -17.05 31.46
CA ASN A 484 1.15 -17.64 32.44
C ASN A 484 1.74 -17.60 33.88
N SER A 485 2.82 -16.86 34.09
CA SER A 485 3.38 -16.64 35.42
C SER A 485 2.45 -15.81 36.32
N LYS A 486 2.68 -15.89 37.63
CA LYS A 486 1.96 -15.10 38.62
C LYS A 486 2.04 -13.60 38.31
N GLU A 487 3.23 -13.09 37.97
CA GLU A 487 3.47 -11.68 37.65
C GLU A 487 2.61 -11.21 36.48
N THR A 488 2.60 -11.95 35.37
CA THR A 488 1.77 -11.61 34.19
C THR A 488 0.29 -11.67 34.52
N THR A 489 -0.14 -12.68 35.28
CA THR A 489 -1.53 -12.86 35.68
C THR A 489 -2.00 -11.70 36.55
N GLU A 490 -1.21 -11.27 37.53
CA GLU A 490 -1.51 -10.11 38.39
C GLU A 490 -1.70 -8.82 37.58
N ILE A 491 -0.88 -8.60 36.53
CA ILE A 491 -1.03 -7.43 35.66
C ILE A 491 -2.36 -7.49 34.91
N ILE A 492 -2.71 -8.65 34.35
CA ILE A 492 -3.95 -8.83 33.59
C ILE A 492 -5.17 -8.74 34.50
N ASP A 493 -5.11 -9.27 35.72
CA ASP A 493 -6.19 -9.16 36.70
C ASP A 493 -6.41 -7.72 37.14
N LYS A 494 -5.35 -6.93 37.28
CA LYS A 494 -5.47 -5.48 37.50
C LYS A 494 -6.16 -4.77 36.35
N ILE A 495 -5.82 -5.11 35.10
CA ILE A 495 -6.52 -4.57 33.93
C ILE A 495 -8.01 -4.96 33.96
N ARG A 496 -8.32 -6.19 34.37
CA ARG A 496 -9.70 -6.70 34.49
C ARG A 496 -10.47 -5.95 35.56
N THR A 497 -9.91 -5.81 36.75
CA THR A 497 -10.53 -5.09 37.87
C THR A 497 -10.85 -3.66 37.47
N GLU A 498 -9.88 -2.91 36.98
CA GLU A 498 -10.08 -1.52 36.54
C GLU A 498 -11.12 -1.40 35.43
N LEU A 499 -11.14 -2.35 34.48
CA LEU A 499 -12.15 -2.39 33.41
C LEU A 499 -13.55 -2.53 33.98
N TYR A 500 -13.76 -3.49 34.87
CA TYR A 500 -15.10 -3.77 35.41
C TYR A 500 -15.54 -2.73 36.44
N ASP A 501 -14.63 -2.17 37.24
CA ASP A 501 -14.92 -1.08 38.18
C ASP A 501 -15.38 0.17 37.43
N LEU A 502 -14.71 0.53 36.33
CA LEU A 502 -15.14 1.63 35.50
C LEU A 502 -16.44 1.37 34.73
N LEU A 503 -16.70 0.13 34.32
CA LEU A 503 -17.96 -0.22 33.66
C LEU A 503 -19.14 -0.27 34.64
N ALA A 504 -18.93 -0.69 35.89
CA ALA A 504 -19.94 -0.73 36.93
C ALA A 504 -20.30 0.66 37.45
N ASN A 505 -19.37 1.61 37.41
CA ASN A 505 -19.56 2.98 37.86
C ASN A 505 -19.57 3.93 36.64
N PRO A 506 -20.69 4.05 35.92
CA PRO A 506 -20.78 4.97 34.79
C PRO A 506 -20.68 6.41 35.29
N ASP A 507 -19.73 7.15 34.74
CA ASP A 507 -19.52 8.57 35.01
C ASP A 507 -20.03 9.35 33.81
N GLU A 508 -21.00 10.27 34.02
CA GLU A 508 -21.56 11.11 32.97
C GLU A 508 -20.51 12.02 32.31
N SER A 509 -19.44 12.35 33.07
CA SER A 509 -18.32 13.15 32.55
C SER A 509 -17.34 12.31 31.70
N ARG A 510 -17.49 10.99 31.64
CA ARG A 510 -16.60 10.10 30.89
C ARG A 510 -16.67 10.35 29.39
N SER A 511 -15.50 10.61 28.79
CA SER A 511 -15.41 10.86 27.35
C SER A 511 -15.91 9.66 26.52
N GLU A 512 -16.54 9.95 25.39
CA GLU A 512 -16.99 8.93 24.43
C GLU A 512 -15.83 8.01 23.98
N LEU A 513 -14.62 8.56 23.85
CA LEU A 513 -13.43 7.79 23.47
C LEU A 513 -13.04 6.80 24.56
N MET A 514 -13.12 7.19 25.83
CA MET A 514 -12.86 6.27 26.95
C MET A 514 -13.89 5.16 27.00
N SER A 515 -15.18 5.48 26.81
CA SER A 515 -16.26 4.48 26.74
C SER A 515 -16.06 3.50 25.58
N LYS A 516 -15.63 3.99 24.40
CA LYS A 516 -15.26 3.13 23.26
C LYS A 516 -14.05 2.23 23.55
N ALA A 517 -13.05 2.72 24.29
CA ALA A 517 -11.89 1.92 24.67
C ALA A 517 -12.26 0.80 25.65
N LEU A 518 -13.05 1.10 26.68
CA LEU A 518 -13.55 0.11 27.66
C LEU A 518 -14.41 -0.97 26.97
N ASN A 519 -15.36 -0.56 26.13
CA ASN A 519 -16.24 -1.49 25.42
C ASN A 519 -15.45 -2.38 24.45
N TYR A 520 -14.45 -1.84 23.76
CA TYR A 520 -13.58 -2.63 22.90
C TYR A 520 -12.83 -3.69 23.71
N LEU A 521 -12.18 -3.30 24.81
CA LEU A 521 -11.45 -4.23 25.66
C LEU A 521 -12.37 -5.29 26.28
N LYS A 522 -13.59 -4.91 26.70
CA LYS A 522 -14.60 -5.86 27.22
C LYS A 522 -15.03 -6.86 26.15
N ASN A 523 -15.40 -6.37 24.98
CA ASN A 523 -15.97 -7.19 23.92
C ASN A 523 -14.96 -8.20 23.34
N PHE A 524 -13.69 -7.87 23.33
CA PHE A 524 -12.61 -8.70 22.78
C PHE A 524 -11.67 -9.25 23.86
N TRP A 525 -12.10 -9.29 25.13
CA TRP A 525 -11.25 -9.68 26.24
C TRP A 525 -10.55 -11.01 26.00
N ASN A 526 -11.32 -12.05 25.66
CA ASN A 526 -10.80 -13.40 25.45
C ASN A 526 -9.81 -13.46 24.29
N GLN A 527 -10.15 -12.83 23.17
CA GLN A 527 -9.32 -12.81 21.95
C GLN A 527 -8.05 -11.97 22.13
N ILE A 528 -8.11 -10.86 22.88
CA ILE A 528 -6.96 -10.01 23.17
C ILE A 528 -5.93 -10.75 24.03
N PHE A 529 -6.39 -11.52 25.02
CA PHE A 529 -5.49 -12.24 25.94
C PHE A 529 -5.23 -13.70 25.52
N ALA A 530 -5.82 -14.17 24.41
CA ALA A 530 -5.57 -15.51 23.86
C ALA A 530 -4.11 -15.73 23.42
N TYR A 531 -3.30 -14.67 23.20
CA TYR A 531 -1.88 -14.80 22.91
C TYR A 531 -1.11 -15.58 23.99
N ARG A 532 -1.66 -15.69 25.19
CA ARG A 532 -1.11 -16.49 26.30
C ARG A 532 -1.21 -18.00 26.10
N ASN A 533 -2.15 -18.43 25.22
CA ASN A 533 -2.40 -19.86 25.00
C ASN A 533 -1.25 -20.58 24.32
N ASP A 534 -0.37 -19.83 23.65
CA ASP A 534 0.80 -20.40 22.99
C ASP A 534 1.95 -19.36 22.93
N GLY A 535 3.20 -19.84 23.08
CA GLY A 535 4.38 -18.98 23.02
C GLY A 535 4.72 -18.49 21.59
N GLU A 536 4.21 -19.15 20.55
CA GLU A 536 4.39 -18.71 19.16
C GLU A 536 3.40 -17.60 18.75
N TYR A 537 2.30 -17.41 19.51
CA TYR A 537 1.31 -16.38 19.19
C TYR A 537 1.88 -14.98 19.34
N SER A 538 1.37 -14.04 18.56
CA SER A 538 1.78 -12.63 18.68
C SER A 538 0.84 -11.89 19.62
N ILE A 539 1.38 -10.97 20.43
CA ILE A 539 0.57 -10.08 21.27
C ILE A 539 -0.22 -9.05 20.44
N ASP A 540 0.24 -8.79 19.20
CA ASP A 540 -0.37 -7.79 18.31
C ASP A 540 -0.34 -8.19 16.83
N ASN A 541 -1.12 -7.45 16.02
CA ASN A 541 -1.22 -7.65 14.57
C ASN A 541 -0.25 -6.78 13.75
N MET A 542 0.79 -6.23 14.37
CA MET A 542 1.73 -5.32 13.71
C MET A 542 2.43 -5.93 12.49
N ALA A 543 2.49 -7.25 12.38
CA ALA A 543 3.06 -7.94 11.22
C ALA A 543 2.23 -7.66 9.95
N ALA A 544 0.91 -7.85 10.02
CA ALA A 544 0.02 -7.56 8.91
C ALA A 544 -0.10 -6.05 8.64
N GLU A 545 -0.19 -5.23 9.71
CA GLU A 545 -0.23 -3.77 9.58
C GLU A 545 1.00 -3.20 8.87
N ARG A 546 2.20 -3.72 9.16
CA ARG A 546 3.44 -3.32 8.46
C ARG A 546 3.45 -3.80 7.02
N ALA A 547 3.02 -5.03 6.77
CA ALA A 547 2.98 -5.61 5.45
C ALA A 547 2.02 -4.88 4.50
N ILE A 548 0.89 -4.36 5.02
CA ILE A 548 -0.12 -3.66 4.21
C ILE A 548 0.23 -2.20 3.89
N ARG A 549 1.21 -1.60 4.61
CA ARG A 549 1.63 -0.19 4.41
C ARG A 549 1.99 0.17 2.97
N PRO A 550 2.68 -0.66 2.16
CA PRO A 550 2.98 -0.34 0.77
C PRO A 550 1.74 -0.01 -0.05
N ILE A 551 0.64 -0.72 0.18
CA ILE A 551 -0.65 -0.45 -0.49
C ILE A 551 -1.17 0.95 -0.12
N THR A 552 -1.04 1.36 1.14
CA THR A 552 -1.47 2.70 1.59
C THR A 552 -0.60 3.80 0.97
N VAL A 553 0.70 3.55 0.78
CA VAL A 553 1.61 4.47 0.07
C VAL A 553 1.26 4.55 -1.41
N GLN A 554 1.05 3.40 -2.09
CA GLN A 554 0.60 3.37 -3.48
C GLN A 554 -0.70 4.16 -3.67
N ARG A 555 -1.65 4.01 -2.76
CA ARG A 555 -2.91 4.76 -2.75
C ARG A 555 -2.70 6.27 -2.68
N LYS A 556 -1.77 6.75 -1.84
CA LYS A 556 -1.43 8.17 -1.74
C LYS A 556 -0.73 8.70 -2.99
N ASN A 557 0.13 7.89 -3.62
CA ASN A 557 0.90 8.30 -4.81
C ASN A 557 0.09 8.24 -6.11
N SER A 558 -0.77 7.21 -6.26
CA SER A 558 -1.52 6.95 -7.50
C SER A 558 -2.99 7.31 -7.40
N LEU A 559 -3.51 7.66 -6.22
CA LEU A 559 -4.88 8.04 -5.90
C LEU A 559 -5.93 6.95 -6.16
N PHE A 560 -5.87 6.23 -7.28
CA PHE A 560 -6.78 5.15 -7.67
C PHE A 560 -6.12 4.17 -8.66
N PHE A 561 -6.73 3.02 -8.80
CA PHE A 561 -6.39 2.04 -9.85
C PHE A 561 -7.28 2.27 -11.08
N GLY A 562 -6.70 2.15 -12.28
CA GLY A 562 -7.44 2.31 -13.54
C GLY A 562 -8.36 1.14 -13.88
N SER A 563 -8.18 -0.02 -13.25
CA SER A 563 -8.95 -1.24 -13.51
C SER A 563 -8.80 -2.26 -12.38
N VAL A 564 -9.71 -3.23 -12.34
CA VAL A 564 -9.63 -4.43 -11.47
C VAL A 564 -8.33 -5.19 -11.70
N LYS A 565 -7.95 -5.40 -12.96
CA LYS A 565 -6.69 -6.06 -13.30
C LYS A 565 -5.46 -5.36 -12.71
N GLY A 566 -5.48 -4.02 -12.66
CA GLY A 566 -4.43 -3.25 -12.00
C GLY A 566 -4.34 -3.52 -10.49
N ILE A 567 -5.47 -3.77 -9.82
CA ILE A 567 -5.51 -4.15 -8.41
C ILE A 567 -4.95 -5.58 -8.24
N GLN A 568 -5.39 -6.53 -9.07
CA GLN A 568 -4.90 -7.91 -9.03
C GLN A 568 -3.38 -7.98 -9.25
N ASN A 569 -2.86 -7.24 -10.23
CA ASN A 569 -1.42 -7.12 -10.43
C ASN A 569 -0.71 -6.55 -9.20
N SER A 570 -1.30 -5.52 -8.57
CA SER A 570 -0.75 -4.94 -7.34
C SER A 570 -0.72 -5.97 -6.21
N ALA A 571 -1.75 -6.79 -6.05
CA ALA A 571 -1.77 -7.88 -5.08
C ALA A 571 -0.61 -8.86 -5.32
N ILE A 572 -0.46 -9.33 -6.56
CA ILE A 572 0.60 -10.27 -6.94
C ILE A 572 1.99 -9.67 -6.67
N TYR A 573 2.29 -8.47 -7.18
CA TYR A 573 3.60 -7.87 -6.99
C TYR A 573 3.92 -7.60 -5.52
N ASN A 574 2.98 -7.05 -4.75
CA ASN A 574 3.21 -6.79 -3.33
C ASN A 574 3.38 -8.09 -2.53
N THR A 575 2.72 -9.19 -2.92
CA THR A 575 2.95 -10.53 -2.34
C THR A 575 4.43 -10.89 -2.42
N PHE A 576 5.03 -10.81 -3.60
CA PHE A 576 6.42 -11.19 -3.78
C PHE A 576 7.40 -10.15 -3.21
N ILE A 577 7.09 -8.87 -3.29
CA ILE A 577 7.91 -7.79 -2.70
C ILE A 577 8.01 -7.97 -1.18
N GLU A 578 6.88 -8.12 -0.50
CA GLU A 578 6.87 -8.26 0.96
C GLU A 578 7.42 -9.61 1.40
N THR A 579 7.17 -10.69 0.65
CA THR A 579 7.79 -12.00 0.89
C THR A 579 9.32 -11.94 0.73
N CYS A 580 9.83 -11.25 -0.30
CA CYS A 580 11.27 -11.02 -0.46
C CYS A 580 11.85 -10.25 0.72
N LYS A 581 11.17 -9.21 1.21
CA LYS A 581 11.59 -8.45 2.40
C LYS A 581 11.67 -9.35 3.64
N GLN A 582 10.67 -10.21 3.86
CA GLN A 582 10.69 -11.17 4.97
C GLN A 582 11.80 -12.21 4.82
N ALA A 583 12.12 -12.60 3.59
CA ALA A 583 13.22 -13.51 3.30
C ALA A 583 14.61 -12.84 3.34
N GLY A 584 14.68 -11.52 3.37
CA GLY A 584 15.93 -10.75 3.36
C GLY A 584 16.60 -10.69 1.98
N VAL A 585 15.80 -10.82 0.89
CA VAL A 585 16.31 -10.81 -0.48
C VAL A 585 15.79 -9.61 -1.28
N SER A 586 16.55 -9.16 -2.27
CA SER A 586 16.13 -8.10 -3.17
C SER A 586 15.04 -8.61 -4.11
N PHE A 587 13.89 -7.93 -4.14
CA PHE A 587 12.83 -8.27 -5.11
C PHE A 587 13.30 -8.14 -6.57
N ARG A 588 14.10 -7.13 -6.88
CA ARG A 588 14.61 -6.91 -8.23
C ARG A 588 15.45 -8.10 -8.69
N ASP A 589 16.40 -8.55 -7.85
CA ASP A 589 17.30 -9.65 -8.18
C ASP A 589 16.53 -10.99 -8.23
N TYR A 590 15.64 -11.21 -7.28
CA TYR A 590 14.74 -12.36 -7.26
C TYR A 590 13.92 -12.45 -8.54
N PHE A 591 13.22 -11.38 -8.90
CA PHE A 591 12.29 -11.39 -10.03
C PHE A 591 13.05 -11.56 -11.36
N CYS A 592 14.21 -10.93 -11.51
CA CYS A 592 15.08 -11.13 -12.66
C CYS A 592 15.50 -12.60 -12.79
N LYS A 593 15.98 -13.21 -11.69
CA LYS A 593 16.39 -14.63 -11.65
C LYS A 593 15.21 -15.55 -11.96
N LEU A 594 14.04 -15.29 -11.34
CA LEU A 594 12.82 -16.06 -11.58
C LEU A 594 12.43 -16.08 -13.06
N LEU A 595 12.40 -14.92 -13.72
CA LEU A 595 12.03 -14.81 -15.13
C LEU A 595 12.97 -15.62 -16.03
N ARG A 596 14.28 -15.63 -15.72
CA ARG A 596 15.27 -16.43 -16.44
C ARG A 596 15.01 -17.94 -16.24
N GLU A 597 14.73 -18.37 -15.01
CA GLU A 597 14.47 -19.78 -14.72
C GLU A 597 13.16 -20.28 -15.35
N LEU A 598 12.10 -19.46 -15.31
CA LEU A 598 10.83 -19.78 -15.96
C LEU A 598 10.99 -19.89 -17.50
N LYS A 599 11.84 -19.05 -18.11
CA LYS A 599 12.15 -19.12 -19.55
C LYS A 599 12.87 -20.42 -19.92
N LYS A 600 13.66 -21.00 -19.01
CA LYS A 600 14.27 -22.32 -19.18
C LYS A 600 13.27 -23.50 -19.08
N GLY A 601 11.99 -23.19 -18.83
CA GLY A 601 10.92 -24.19 -18.73
C GLY A 601 10.76 -24.82 -17.35
N ARG A 602 11.36 -24.25 -16.30
CA ARG A 602 11.19 -24.77 -14.94
C ARG A 602 9.75 -24.60 -14.45
N THR A 603 9.22 -25.67 -13.84
CA THR A 603 7.85 -25.75 -13.30
C THR A 603 7.80 -26.19 -11.83
N ASP A 604 8.93 -26.40 -11.21
CA ASP A 604 9.09 -26.74 -9.79
C ASP A 604 8.95 -25.48 -8.91
N TYR A 605 7.74 -24.90 -8.89
CA TYR A 605 7.45 -23.58 -8.33
C TYR A 605 7.83 -23.42 -6.85
N GLU A 606 7.77 -24.48 -6.06
CA GLU A 606 8.18 -24.46 -4.65
C GLU A 606 9.68 -24.12 -4.50
N ASN A 607 10.52 -24.58 -5.44
CA ASN A 607 11.95 -24.29 -5.46
C ASN A 607 12.29 -22.93 -6.10
N LEU A 608 11.30 -22.27 -6.70
CA LEU A 608 11.44 -20.94 -7.30
C LEU A 608 10.99 -19.80 -6.36
N LEU A 609 10.59 -20.09 -5.13
CA LEU A 609 10.17 -19.10 -4.16
C LEU A 609 11.35 -18.25 -3.64
N PRO A 610 11.11 -17.01 -3.15
CA PRO A 610 12.17 -16.10 -2.71
C PRO A 610 13.12 -16.69 -1.67
N MET A 611 12.58 -17.47 -0.71
CA MET A 611 13.36 -18.09 0.35
C MET A 611 14.22 -19.26 -0.12
N THR A 612 14.00 -19.76 -1.33
CA THR A 612 14.69 -20.95 -1.87
C THR A 612 15.66 -20.59 -3.00
N ILE A 613 15.19 -19.88 -4.02
CA ILE A 613 15.98 -19.61 -5.24
C ILE A 613 17.15 -18.64 -5.02
N CYS A 614 17.09 -17.79 -3.98
CA CYS A 614 18.11 -16.79 -3.68
C CYS A 614 19.10 -17.22 -2.58
N LYS A 615 18.93 -18.43 -2.05
CA LYS A 615 19.96 -19.07 -1.23
C LYS A 615 21.02 -19.64 -2.14
#